data_cac52b87f7e6f6d438bdeaf7cbfdc48b
#
_entry.id   cac52b87f7e6f6d438bdeaf7cbfdc48b
#
_cell.length_a   1.000
_cell.length_b   1.000
_cell.length_c   1.000
_cell.angle_alpha   90.00
_cell.angle_beta   90.00
_cell.angle_gamma   90.00
#
_symmetry.space_group_name_H-M   'P 1'
#
loop_
_entity.id
_entity.type
_entity.pdbx_description
1 polymer ?
#
loop_
_entity_poly.entity_id
_entity_poly.type
_entity_poly.pdbx_seq_one_letter_code
_entity_poly.pdbx_strand_id
1 'polypeptide(L)'
;MEKFVGGLEEYNEKLEKLGVQKQVEMEMKESMKLGNKEKRDFLRVVMGEFAREGKELTDKQALEVIKKMYKNATELQNDYEKLVLEYWVPTMLTDEELRDEVEALIVGNNLYSMEKFGQTMGLLQKHPKRSMMDMKIASQFAKEILLQEE
;
A
#
# COMPACT_ATOMS: atom_id res chain seq x y z
N MET A 1 -27.55 -4.40 20.12
CA MET A 1 -26.08 -4.51 20.22
C MET A 1 -25.50 -5.64 19.39
N GLU A 2 -26.02 -6.85 19.54
CA GLU A 2 -25.54 -7.98 18.75
C GLU A 2 -25.68 -7.75 17.25
N LYS A 3 -26.80 -7.18 16.80
CA LYS A 3 -26.99 -6.84 15.39
C LYS A 3 -25.97 -5.83 14.88
N PHE A 4 -25.57 -4.89 15.73
CA PHE A 4 -24.59 -3.88 15.38
C PHE A 4 -23.21 -4.50 15.18
N VAL A 5 -22.79 -5.35 16.11
CA VAL A 5 -21.49 -6.06 16.01
C VAL A 5 -21.50 -7.02 14.83
N GLY A 6 -22.56 -7.80 14.65
CA GLY A 6 -22.70 -8.70 13.51
C GLY A 6 -22.74 -7.95 12.19
N GLY A 7 -23.43 -6.80 12.14
CA GLY A 7 -23.46 -5.95 10.95
C GLY A 7 -22.10 -5.40 10.58
N LEU A 8 -21.29 -5.02 11.56
CA LEU A 8 -19.93 -4.53 11.33
C LEU A 8 -19.01 -5.63 10.80
N GLU A 9 -19.10 -6.82 11.35
CA GLU A 9 -18.33 -7.96 10.89
C GLU A 9 -18.69 -8.33 9.44
N GLU A 10 -19.97 -8.38 9.12
CA GLU A 10 -20.45 -8.63 7.75
C GLU A 10 -19.98 -7.56 6.79
N TYR A 11 -20.02 -6.30 7.21
CA TYR A 11 -19.55 -5.18 6.42
C TYR A 11 -18.05 -5.31 6.13
N ASN A 12 -17.25 -5.60 7.14
CA ASN A 12 -15.81 -5.77 6.98
C ASN A 12 -15.47 -6.96 6.08
N GLU A 13 -16.20 -8.06 6.20
CA GLU A 13 -16.00 -9.21 5.31
C GLU A 13 -16.29 -8.87 3.86
N LYS A 14 -17.37 -8.14 3.61
CA LYS A 14 -17.70 -7.68 2.26
C LYS A 14 -16.65 -6.73 1.73
N LEU A 15 -16.17 -5.84 2.59
CA LEU A 15 -15.16 -4.86 2.21
C LEU A 15 -13.85 -5.55 1.79
N GLU A 16 -13.42 -6.55 2.55
CA GLU A 16 -12.20 -7.30 2.25
C GLU A 16 -12.23 -8.03 0.91
N LYS A 17 -13.43 -8.45 0.48
CA LYS A 17 -13.61 -9.16 -0.79
C LYS A 17 -13.63 -8.26 -2.00
N LEU A 18 -13.81 -6.95 -1.79
CA LEU A 18 -13.86 -5.98 -2.87
C LEU A 18 -12.45 -5.51 -3.23
N GLY A 19 -12.27 -5.09 -4.48
CA GLY A 19 -11.05 -4.38 -4.86
C GLY A 19 -10.97 -3.01 -4.20
N VAL A 20 -9.78 -2.45 -4.16
CA VAL A 20 -9.50 -1.18 -3.47
C VAL A 20 -10.41 -0.05 -3.95
N GLN A 21 -10.58 0.10 -5.27
CA GLN A 21 -11.44 1.15 -5.83
C GLN A 21 -12.88 1.05 -5.31
N LYS A 22 -13.42 -0.16 -5.28
CA LYS A 22 -14.78 -0.41 -4.79
C LYS A 22 -14.88 -0.25 -3.28
N GLN A 23 -13.82 -0.58 -2.55
CA GLN A 23 -13.76 -0.34 -1.11
C GLN A 23 -13.89 1.15 -0.79
N VAL A 24 -13.18 2.00 -1.52
CA VAL A 24 -13.27 3.46 -1.35
C VAL A 24 -14.68 3.94 -1.65
N GLU A 25 -15.28 3.46 -2.74
CA GLU A 25 -16.66 3.81 -3.10
C GLU A 25 -17.64 3.41 -2.00
N MET A 26 -17.51 2.21 -1.48
CA MET A 26 -18.36 1.69 -0.41
C MET A 26 -18.22 2.51 0.86
N GLU A 27 -16.99 2.85 1.26
CA GLU A 27 -16.74 3.70 2.41
C GLU A 27 -17.32 5.10 2.23
N MET A 28 -17.26 5.65 1.03
CA MET A 28 -17.87 6.94 0.72
C MET A 28 -19.39 6.89 0.92
N LYS A 29 -20.04 5.86 0.40
CA LYS A 29 -21.48 5.67 0.56
C LYS A 29 -21.88 5.47 2.01
N GLU A 30 -21.09 4.71 2.75
CA GLU A 30 -21.33 4.49 4.17
C GLU A 30 -21.19 5.79 4.97
N SER A 31 -20.20 6.61 4.62
CA SER A 31 -20.02 7.93 5.23
C SER A 31 -21.23 8.84 5.00
N MET A 32 -21.82 8.77 3.81
CA MET A 32 -23.06 9.50 3.51
C MET A 32 -24.21 9.07 4.41
N LYS A 33 -24.38 7.76 4.60
CA LYS A 33 -25.43 7.21 5.44
C LYS A 33 -25.27 7.61 6.91
N LEU A 34 -24.02 7.66 7.38
CA LEU A 34 -23.70 8.01 8.77
C LEU A 34 -23.65 9.52 9.01
N GLY A 35 -23.81 10.33 7.96
CA GLY A 35 -23.76 11.77 8.08
C GLY A 35 -22.37 12.36 8.25
N ASN A 36 -21.33 11.56 7.98
CA ASN A 36 -19.94 12.04 8.05
C ASN A 36 -19.57 12.74 6.76
N LYS A 37 -19.88 14.02 6.68
CA LYS A 37 -19.70 14.84 5.48
C LYS A 37 -18.23 15.03 5.13
N GLU A 38 -17.37 15.21 6.13
CA GLU A 38 -15.94 15.43 5.93
C GLU A 38 -15.29 14.21 5.25
N LYS A 39 -15.56 13.02 5.76
CA LYS A 39 -15.04 11.78 5.18
C LYS A 39 -15.60 11.55 3.78
N ARG A 40 -16.90 11.75 3.62
CA ARG A 40 -17.56 11.64 2.31
C ARG A 40 -16.90 12.53 1.27
N ASP A 41 -16.70 13.78 1.61
CA ASP A 41 -16.14 14.78 0.68
C ASP A 41 -14.69 14.44 0.31
N PHE A 42 -13.92 14.00 1.30
CA PHE A 42 -12.53 13.57 1.02
C PHE A 42 -12.50 12.32 0.14
N LEU A 43 -13.34 11.33 0.42
CA LEU A 43 -13.38 10.11 -0.40
C LEU A 43 -13.86 10.40 -1.83
N ARG A 44 -14.69 11.42 -2.03
CA ARG A 44 -15.04 11.89 -3.38
C ARG A 44 -13.80 12.41 -4.12
N VAL A 45 -12.92 13.10 -3.42
CA VAL A 45 -11.65 13.55 -4.01
C VAL A 45 -10.81 12.35 -4.42
N VAL A 46 -10.73 11.33 -3.56
CA VAL A 46 -10.00 10.10 -3.88
C VAL A 46 -10.58 9.43 -5.13
N MET A 47 -11.91 9.33 -5.21
CA MET A 47 -12.59 8.76 -6.39
C MET A 47 -12.31 9.57 -7.65
N GLY A 48 -12.22 10.90 -7.53
CA GLY A 48 -11.85 11.77 -8.63
C GLY A 48 -10.43 11.51 -9.14
N GLU A 49 -9.50 11.26 -8.24
CA GLU A 49 -8.13 10.91 -8.61
C GLU A 49 -8.07 9.54 -9.31
N PHE A 50 -8.87 8.57 -8.85
CA PHE A 50 -9.01 7.30 -9.56
C PHE A 50 -9.51 7.51 -10.99
N ALA A 51 -10.52 8.35 -11.16
CA ALA A 51 -11.12 8.62 -12.47
C ALA A 51 -10.12 9.23 -13.47
N ARG A 52 -9.13 9.97 -12.98
CA ARG A 52 -8.06 10.52 -13.83
C ARG A 52 -7.16 9.43 -14.40
N GLU A 53 -6.98 8.33 -13.66
CA GLU A 53 -6.14 7.21 -14.09
C GLU A 53 -6.87 6.25 -15.01
N GLY A 54 -8.19 6.14 -14.88
CA GLY A 54 -8.98 5.25 -15.72
C GLY A 54 -10.35 4.98 -15.12
N LYS A 55 -11.19 4.31 -15.89
CA LYS A 55 -12.55 4.00 -15.48
C LYS A 55 -12.58 2.86 -14.44
N GLU A 56 -11.79 1.83 -14.68
CA GLU A 56 -11.64 0.71 -13.77
C GLU A 56 -10.16 0.47 -13.51
N LEU A 57 -9.77 0.54 -12.24
CA LEU A 57 -8.39 0.39 -11.84
C LEU A 57 -8.16 -1.00 -11.23
N THR A 58 -7.00 -1.57 -11.50
CA THR A 58 -6.52 -2.72 -10.73
C THR A 58 -6.19 -2.25 -9.31
N ASP A 59 -6.13 -3.19 -8.37
CA ASP A 59 -5.73 -2.85 -7.00
C ASP A 59 -4.38 -2.17 -6.94
N LYS A 60 -3.44 -2.61 -7.77
CA LYS A 60 -2.12 -2.01 -7.86
C LYS A 60 -2.21 -0.54 -8.28
N GLN A 61 -2.98 -0.24 -9.30
CA GLN A 61 -3.18 1.14 -9.78
C GLN A 61 -3.87 2.01 -8.72
N ALA A 62 -4.92 1.48 -8.08
CA ALA A 62 -5.62 2.20 -7.03
C ALA A 62 -4.72 2.48 -5.83
N LEU A 63 -3.92 1.50 -5.40
CA LEU A 63 -2.97 1.68 -4.30
C LEU A 63 -1.88 2.70 -4.64
N GLU A 64 -1.42 2.75 -5.89
CA GLU A 64 -0.46 3.77 -6.33
C GLU A 64 -1.03 5.18 -6.16
N VAL A 65 -2.30 5.37 -6.54
CA VAL A 65 -2.99 6.65 -6.35
C VAL A 65 -3.07 7.00 -4.87
N ILE A 66 -3.48 6.05 -4.04
CA ILE A 66 -3.62 6.25 -2.59
C ILE A 66 -2.27 6.58 -1.95
N LYS A 67 -1.21 5.87 -2.31
CA LYS A 67 0.14 6.14 -1.80
C LYS A 67 0.61 7.55 -2.15
N LYS A 68 0.34 8.00 -3.37
CA LYS A 68 0.69 9.34 -3.82
C LYS A 68 -0.08 10.39 -3.01
N MET A 69 -1.38 10.19 -2.80
CA MET A 69 -2.20 11.09 -1.99
C MET A 69 -1.73 11.11 -0.53
N TYR A 70 -1.38 9.95 0.02
CA TYR A 70 -0.85 9.85 1.37
C TYR A 70 0.46 10.61 1.53
N LYS A 71 1.35 10.49 0.55
CA LYS A 71 2.61 11.22 0.54
C LYS A 71 2.35 12.74 0.52
N ASN A 72 1.43 13.18 -0.33
CA ASN A 72 1.06 14.60 -0.40
C ASN A 72 0.47 15.08 0.92
N ALA A 73 -0.40 14.29 1.55
CA ALA A 73 -0.98 14.63 2.85
C ALA A 73 0.10 14.72 3.93
N THR A 74 1.10 13.86 3.89
CA THR A 74 2.22 13.88 4.81
C THR A 74 3.04 15.18 4.64
N GLU A 75 3.33 15.55 3.40
CA GLU A 75 4.09 16.77 3.10
C GLU A 75 3.33 18.03 3.51
N LEU A 76 2.01 18.03 3.35
CA LEU A 76 1.14 19.15 3.72
C LEU A 76 0.71 19.10 5.19
N GLN A 77 1.15 18.11 5.94
CA GLN A 77 0.81 17.90 7.35
C GLN A 77 -0.71 17.82 7.58
N ASN A 78 -1.44 17.23 6.63
CA ASN A 78 -2.88 17.03 6.75
C ASN A 78 -3.16 15.69 7.44
N ASP A 79 -3.23 15.74 8.77
CA ASP A 79 -3.38 14.53 9.59
C ASP A 79 -4.70 13.81 9.36
N TYR A 80 -5.77 14.54 9.06
CA TYR A 80 -7.09 13.94 8.78
C TYR A 80 -7.06 13.09 7.51
N GLU A 81 -6.51 13.63 6.43
CA GLU A 81 -6.41 12.90 5.17
C GLU A 81 -5.51 11.66 5.32
N LYS A 82 -4.42 11.80 6.06
CA LYS A 82 -3.54 10.67 6.37
C LYS A 82 -4.29 9.58 7.11
N LEU A 83 -5.07 9.94 8.14
CA LEU A 83 -5.83 9.01 8.94
C LEU A 83 -6.82 8.21 8.08
N VAL A 84 -7.53 8.88 7.19
CA VAL A 84 -8.49 8.21 6.30
C VAL A 84 -7.79 7.27 5.34
N LEU A 85 -6.67 7.71 4.75
CA LEU A 85 -5.93 6.92 3.76
C LEU A 85 -5.18 5.73 4.37
N GLU A 86 -4.80 5.81 5.66
CA GLU A 86 -4.06 4.76 6.35
C GLU A 86 -4.71 3.39 6.25
N TYR A 87 -6.03 3.34 6.13
CA TYR A 87 -6.75 2.09 6.00
C TYR A 87 -6.26 1.27 4.80
N TRP A 88 -5.94 1.94 3.69
CA TRP A 88 -5.51 1.28 2.45
C TRP A 88 -4.01 1.29 2.24
N VAL A 89 -3.29 2.20 2.88
CA VAL A 89 -1.83 2.25 2.73
C VAL A 89 -1.22 1.09 3.51
N PRO A 90 -0.47 0.20 2.85
CA PRO A 90 0.20 -0.89 3.55
C PRO A 90 1.20 -0.30 4.55
N THR A 91 1.30 -0.94 5.71
CA THR A 91 2.33 -0.56 6.67
C THR A 91 3.69 -0.85 6.03
N MET A 92 4.49 0.20 5.86
CA MET A 92 5.81 0.03 5.25
C MET A 92 6.73 -0.74 6.20
N LEU A 93 7.57 -1.58 5.63
CA LEU A 93 8.60 -2.26 6.42
C LEU A 93 9.59 -1.22 6.95
N THR A 94 10.05 -1.42 8.19
CA THR A 94 11.14 -0.62 8.72
C THR A 94 12.41 -0.91 7.92
N ASP A 95 13.42 -0.05 8.02
CA ASP A 95 14.68 -0.28 7.34
C ASP A 95 15.30 -1.62 7.73
N GLU A 96 15.25 -1.97 9.02
CA GLU A 96 15.75 -3.25 9.51
C GLU A 96 14.97 -4.43 8.90
N GLU A 97 13.65 -4.38 8.91
CA GLU A 97 12.80 -5.41 8.32
C GLU A 97 13.06 -5.55 6.82
N LEU A 98 13.19 -4.42 6.12
CA LEU A 98 13.44 -4.41 4.68
C LEU A 98 14.81 -5.02 4.38
N ARG A 99 15.84 -4.67 5.14
CA ARG A 99 17.17 -5.25 4.98
C ARG A 99 17.14 -6.76 5.18
N ASP A 100 16.42 -7.23 6.21
CA ASP A 100 16.28 -8.67 6.49
C ASP A 100 15.61 -9.41 5.33
N GLU A 101 14.57 -8.82 4.72
CA GLU A 101 13.90 -9.41 3.58
C GLU A 101 14.80 -9.48 2.34
N VAL A 102 15.58 -8.43 2.10
CA VAL A 102 16.53 -8.41 0.98
C VAL A 102 17.62 -9.45 1.20
N GLU A 103 18.18 -9.52 2.41
CA GLU A 103 19.20 -10.50 2.75
C GLU A 103 18.69 -11.92 2.61
N ALA A 104 17.48 -12.20 3.13
CA ALA A 104 16.87 -13.52 3.04
C ALA A 104 16.68 -13.95 1.57
N LEU A 105 16.30 -13.03 0.72
CA LEU A 105 16.10 -13.28 -0.70
C LEU A 105 17.44 -13.61 -1.38
N ILE A 106 18.49 -12.87 -1.07
CA ILE A 106 19.83 -13.08 -1.63
C ILE A 106 20.37 -14.45 -1.17
N VAL A 107 20.30 -14.73 0.12
CA VAL A 107 20.79 -16.00 0.68
C VAL A 107 19.96 -17.18 0.14
N GLY A 108 18.65 -17.04 0.13
CA GLY A 108 17.75 -18.12 -0.30
C GLY A 108 17.90 -18.49 -1.79
N ASN A 109 18.39 -17.56 -2.62
CA ASN A 109 18.57 -17.78 -4.06
C ASN A 109 20.04 -17.81 -4.49
N ASN A 110 20.97 -17.83 -3.53
CA ASN A 110 22.41 -17.88 -3.79
C ASN A 110 22.92 -16.76 -4.70
N LEU A 111 22.45 -15.54 -4.46
CA LEU A 111 22.79 -14.38 -5.28
C LEU A 111 23.90 -13.57 -4.58
N TYR A 112 25.15 -14.02 -4.70
CA TYR A 112 26.25 -13.50 -3.88
C TYR A 112 27.19 -12.50 -4.56
N SER A 113 26.85 -12.01 -5.77
CA SER A 113 27.72 -11.05 -6.44
C SER A 113 26.91 -9.93 -7.09
N MET A 114 27.58 -8.82 -7.36
CA MET A 114 26.95 -7.68 -8.04
C MET A 114 26.42 -8.01 -9.44
N GLU A 115 26.93 -9.06 -10.06
CA GLU A 115 26.38 -9.56 -11.33
C GLU A 115 24.93 -10.01 -11.19
N LYS A 116 24.53 -10.38 -9.98
CA LYS A 116 23.18 -10.84 -9.66
C LYS A 116 22.24 -9.71 -9.22
N PHE A 117 22.70 -8.45 -9.25
CA PHE A 117 21.90 -7.31 -8.81
C PHE A 117 20.58 -7.21 -9.59
N GLY A 118 20.62 -7.31 -10.90
CA GLY A 118 19.42 -7.25 -11.73
C GLY A 118 18.42 -8.36 -11.39
N GLN A 119 18.93 -9.58 -11.19
CA GLN A 119 18.10 -10.72 -10.79
C GLN A 119 17.50 -10.50 -9.40
N THR A 120 18.29 -9.98 -8.47
CA THR A 120 17.83 -9.65 -7.12
C THR A 120 16.67 -8.65 -7.17
N MET A 121 16.82 -7.57 -7.93
CA MET A 121 15.77 -6.57 -8.06
C MET A 121 14.53 -7.13 -8.73
N GLY A 122 14.70 -7.99 -9.73
CA GLY A 122 13.57 -8.67 -10.36
C GLY A 122 12.77 -9.54 -9.40
N LEU A 123 13.46 -10.26 -8.52
CA LEU A 123 12.80 -11.08 -7.49
C LEU A 123 12.10 -10.22 -6.45
N LEU A 124 12.69 -9.08 -6.07
CA LEU A 124 12.05 -8.13 -5.14
C LEU A 124 10.75 -7.58 -5.72
N GLN A 125 10.70 -7.31 -7.02
CA GLN A 125 9.47 -6.83 -7.68
C GLN A 125 8.34 -7.85 -7.58
N LYS A 126 8.67 -9.13 -7.45
CA LYS A 126 7.70 -10.22 -7.34
C LYS A 126 7.46 -10.65 -5.89
N HIS A 127 8.10 -10.00 -4.92
CA HIS A 127 8.00 -10.36 -3.52
C HIS A 127 6.57 -10.15 -3.00
N PRO A 128 6.04 -11.05 -2.16
CA PRO A 128 4.70 -10.89 -1.58
C PRO A 128 4.51 -9.57 -0.82
N LYS A 129 5.57 -9.05 -0.22
CA LYS A 129 5.55 -7.79 0.54
C LYS A 129 6.01 -6.59 -0.28
N ARG A 130 6.03 -6.71 -1.62
CA ARG A 130 6.52 -5.65 -2.51
C ARG A 130 5.89 -4.28 -2.23
N SER A 131 4.57 -4.25 -1.97
CA SER A 131 3.84 -3.00 -1.73
C SER A 131 4.25 -2.32 -0.42
N MET A 132 4.91 -3.04 0.50
CA MET A 132 5.40 -2.52 1.77
C MET A 132 6.87 -2.12 1.72
N MET A 133 7.49 -2.17 0.55
CA MET A 133 8.92 -1.90 0.35
C MET A 133 9.14 -0.60 -0.41
N ASP A 134 10.07 0.24 0.09
CA ASP A 134 10.62 1.33 -0.70
C ASP A 134 11.74 0.76 -1.55
N MET A 135 11.52 0.65 -2.86
CA MET A 135 12.46 0.01 -3.76
C MET A 135 13.78 0.75 -3.92
N LYS A 136 13.79 2.05 -3.69
CA LYS A 136 15.03 2.83 -3.69
C LYS A 136 15.94 2.40 -2.54
N ILE A 137 15.36 2.27 -1.34
CA ILE A 137 16.09 1.81 -0.15
C ILE A 137 16.46 0.34 -0.31
N ALA A 138 15.53 -0.48 -0.82
CA ALA A 138 15.80 -1.89 -1.07
C ALA A 138 16.99 -2.09 -2.02
N SER A 139 17.08 -1.28 -3.07
CA SER A 139 18.20 -1.36 -4.02
C SER A 139 19.53 -1.01 -3.36
N GLN A 140 19.52 -0.04 -2.44
CA GLN A 140 20.71 0.34 -1.68
C GLN A 140 21.17 -0.81 -0.79
N PHE A 141 20.25 -1.45 -0.07
CA PHE A 141 20.57 -2.61 0.76
C PHE A 141 21.08 -3.78 -0.08
N ALA A 142 20.46 -4.03 -1.23
CA ALA A 142 20.90 -5.10 -2.13
C ALA A 142 22.35 -4.87 -2.57
N LYS A 143 22.68 -3.65 -2.97
CA LYS A 143 24.06 -3.30 -3.36
C LYS A 143 25.05 -3.51 -2.22
N GLU A 144 24.71 -3.03 -1.03
CA GLU A 144 25.57 -3.20 0.15
C GLU A 144 25.83 -4.67 0.45
N ILE A 145 24.78 -5.49 0.46
CA ILE A 145 24.89 -6.91 0.79
C ILE A 145 25.68 -7.64 -0.28
N LEU A 146 25.38 -7.42 -1.56
CA LEU A 146 26.08 -8.07 -2.66
C LEU A 146 27.57 -7.70 -2.73
N LEU A 147 27.90 -6.45 -2.41
CA LEU A 147 29.30 -6.02 -2.35
C LEU A 147 30.06 -6.67 -1.20
N GLN A 148 29.41 -6.88 -0.05
CA GLN A 148 30.03 -7.53 1.10
C GLN A 148 30.33 -9.01 0.82
N GLU A 149 29.50 -9.66 0.00
CA GLU A 149 29.64 -11.08 -0.31
C GLU A 149 30.70 -11.33 -1.41
N GLU A 150 31.16 -10.32 -2.08
CA GLU A 150 32.28 -10.41 -3.00
C GLU A 150 33.60 -10.49 -2.25
#